data_ca0a57ac89ae0d4a3cd38d57dce09dc6
#
_entry.id   ca0a57ac89ae0d4a3cd38d57dce09dc6
#
_cell.length_a   1.000
_cell.length_b   1.000
_cell.length_c   1.000
_cell.angle_alpha   90.00
_cell.angle_beta   90.00
_cell.angle_gamma   90.00
#
_symmetry.space_group_name_H-M   'P 1'
#
loop_
_entity.id
_entity.type
_entity.pdbx_description
1 polymer ?
#
loop_
_entity_poly.entity_id
_entity_poly.type
_entity_poly.pdbx_seq_one_letter_code
_entity_poly.pdbx_strand_id
1 'polypeptide(L)'
;MANSLITINMVTRMAVRIFKNTNRFLKSINTQYDPAFGIDGAKIGDTLRIRLPNDYTVRSGAAASVQSTTEQYTTLPLQTQLGVDTGFSTAERTLKLDDYAERVMLPKMNKLAGAIAADLMSIGESGYTTIYGGAAPVGGGGGICNMVGNFANGPGSAMLSPTQFTWLAAGALLDDNSAPELRRKAINDPTADARVAGLLTGLMNPATEISGQYRSGSMKNALGFDWAKDQTVLKHTVGSFTAGTVNSAGQGGNPGSTNLVVNAITGTLNAGDIITIAGVNAVNRVTNLSTGTLRQFVVTANVATGATMIPIYPGIVGPTLVNGVNVPSQYQTVTPSAVNTVTPANGAAINLVTLPGITYRKNIAFAPEFMTMATADLVLPPNLQEGSRANYDGVAMRALTQYQAGTDVLISRLDVIYGAVVPRGEWGCIVPDIIG
;
A
#
# COMPACT_ATOMS: atom_id res chain seq x y z
N MET A 1 -33.90 11.78 38.41
CA MET A 1 -33.03 10.95 37.58
C MET A 1 -32.23 11.89 36.70
N ALA A 2 -30.91 11.92 36.83
CA ALA A 2 -30.08 12.78 36.00
C ALA A 2 -29.96 12.12 34.60
N ASN A 3 -30.49 12.78 33.59
CA ASN A 3 -30.28 12.37 32.18
C ASN A 3 -28.81 12.56 31.87
N SER A 4 -28.05 11.47 31.69
CA SER A 4 -26.70 11.53 31.16
C SER A 4 -26.78 11.77 29.65
N LEU A 5 -26.76 13.05 29.26
CA LEU A 5 -26.66 13.45 27.88
C LEU A 5 -25.32 12.93 27.32
N ILE A 6 -25.35 12.23 26.19
CA ILE A 6 -24.16 11.80 25.46
C ILE A 6 -23.42 13.05 25.00
N THR A 7 -22.28 13.34 25.61
CA THR A 7 -21.47 14.50 25.23
C THR A 7 -20.78 14.26 23.86
N ILE A 8 -20.50 15.34 23.10
CA ILE A 8 -19.79 15.26 21.81
C ILE A 8 -18.46 14.52 21.94
N ASN A 9 -17.80 14.60 23.10
CA ASN A 9 -16.57 13.84 23.37
C ASN A 9 -16.81 12.32 23.41
N MET A 10 -17.92 11.85 23.95
CA MET A 10 -18.27 10.42 23.93
C MET A 10 -18.60 9.95 22.52
N VAL A 11 -19.33 10.77 21.77
CA VAL A 11 -19.67 10.52 20.37
C VAL A 11 -18.39 10.42 19.53
N THR A 12 -17.45 11.35 19.68
CA THR A 12 -16.20 11.35 18.92
C THR A 12 -15.33 10.15 19.26
N ARG A 13 -15.20 9.77 20.54
CA ARG A 13 -14.47 8.56 20.97
C ARG A 13 -15.09 7.28 20.41
N MET A 14 -16.42 7.19 20.41
CA MET A 14 -17.13 6.06 19.81
C MET A 14 -16.90 6.04 18.29
N ALA A 15 -16.97 7.19 17.64
CA ALA A 15 -16.73 7.37 16.22
C ALA A 15 -15.36 6.84 15.79
N VAL A 16 -14.28 7.24 16.46
CA VAL A 16 -12.92 6.79 16.15
C VAL A 16 -12.76 5.28 16.35
N ARG A 17 -13.37 4.71 17.38
CA ARG A 17 -13.37 3.26 17.61
C ARG A 17 -14.09 2.49 16.49
N ILE A 18 -15.26 2.97 16.07
CA ILE A 18 -16.03 2.38 14.98
C ILE A 18 -15.21 2.48 13.68
N PHE A 19 -14.66 3.66 13.39
CA PHE A 19 -13.82 3.91 12.22
C PHE A 19 -12.69 2.87 12.09
N LYS A 20 -11.88 2.70 13.13
CA LYS A 20 -10.77 1.74 13.10
C LYS A 20 -11.25 0.29 13.03
N ASN A 21 -12.33 -0.05 13.74
CA ASN A 21 -12.85 -1.42 13.74
C ASN A 21 -13.52 -1.82 12.42
N THR A 22 -14.11 -0.87 11.70
CA THR A 22 -14.78 -1.12 10.42
C THR A 22 -13.76 -1.23 9.28
N ASN A 23 -12.67 -0.46 9.34
CA ASN A 23 -11.64 -0.44 8.30
C ASN A 23 -10.63 -1.58 8.52
N ARG A 24 -10.77 -2.67 7.77
CA ARG A 24 -9.92 -3.85 7.84
C ARG A 24 -8.49 -3.57 7.42
N PHE A 25 -8.31 -2.79 6.35
CA PHE A 25 -7.00 -2.43 5.84
C PHE A 25 -6.24 -1.54 6.83
N LEU A 26 -6.86 -0.48 7.33
CA LEU A 26 -6.27 0.42 8.34
C LEU A 26 -5.81 -0.33 9.60
N LYS A 27 -6.57 -1.34 10.02
CA LYS A 27 -6.23 -2.18 11.18
C LYS A 27 -5.01 -3.08 10.94
N SER A 28 -4.67 -3.30 9.67
CA SER A 28 -3.63 -4.23 9.24
C SER A 28 -2.29 -3.57 8.92
N ILE A 29 -2.24 -2.26 8.79
CA ILE A 29 -1.03 -1.47 8.51
C ILE A 29 -0.49 -0.81 9.77
N ASN A 30 0.75 -0.30 9.69
CA ASN A 30 1.38 0.41 10.80
C ASN A 30 0.79 1.83 10.95
N THR A 31 0.16 2.11 12.10
CA THR A 31 -0.40 3.43 12.45
C THR A 31 0.29 4.07 13.66
N GLN A 32 1.31 3.42 14.23
CA GLN A 32 1.95 3.80 15.50
C GLN A 32 3.43 4.16 15.35
N TYR A 33 3.85 4.64 14.18
CA TYR A 33 5.25 5.00 13.95
C TYR A 33 5.73 6.11 14.88
N ASP A 34 4.90 7.13 15.10
CA ASP A 34 5.16 8.19 16.06
C ASP A 34 3.85 8.63 16.75
N PRO A 35 3.57 8.09 17.96
CA PRO A 35 2.34 8.44 18.67
C PRO A 35 2.32 9.91 19.16
N ALA A 36 3.48 10.55 19.32
CA ALA A 36 3.56 11.96 19.72
C ALA A 36 3.09 12.90 18.60
N PHE A 37 3.29 12.50 17.34
CA PHE A 37 2.85 13.27 16.19
C PHE A 37 1.32 13.42 16.12
N GLY A 38 0.57 12.39 16.50
CA GLY A 38 -0.89 12.44 16.59
C GLY A 38 -1.43 13.33 17.70
N ILE A 39 -0.60 13.70 18.69
CA ILE A 39 -1.01 14.53 19.84
C ILE A 39 -0.57 15.99 19.66
N ASP A 40 0.66 16.21 19.21
CA ASP A 40 1.29 17.54 19.10
C ASP A 40 1.56 17.99 17.64
N GLY A 41 0.93 17.35 16.66
CA GLY A 41 1.26 17.40 15.22
C GLY A 41 1.46 18.77 14.61
N ALA A 42 0.71 19.78 15.03
CA ALA A 42 0.84 21.15 14.49
C ALA A 42 2.15 21.86 14.87
N LYS A 43 2.94 21.31 15.80
CA LYS A 43 4.22 21.89 16.26
C LYS A 43 5.45 21.21 15.62
N ILE A 44 5.27 20.05 14.98
CA ILE A 44 6.37 19.19 14.53
C ILE A 44 6.64 19.36 13.02
N GLY A 45 5.74 20.01 12.28
CA GLY A 45 5.84 20.20 10.83
C GLY A 45 4.82 19.37 10.05
N ASP A 46 4.83 19.49 8.74
CA ASP A 46 3.89 18.86 7.82
C ASP A 46 4.36 17.51 7.26
N THR A 47 5.61 17.14 7.53
CA THR A 47 6.24 15.93 7.02
C THR A 47 6.93 15.12 8.11
N LEU A 48 6.63 13.81 8.15
CA LEU A 48 7.29 12.86 9.03
C LEU A 48 8.38 12.11 8.25
N ARG A 49 9.59 12.02 8.82
CA ARG A 49 10.68 11.22 8.25
C ARG A 49 10.70 9.83 8.82
N ILE A 50 10.55 8.83 7.95
CA ILE A 50 10.66 7.41 8.28
C ILE A 50 12.05 6.94 7.87
N ARG A 51 12.88 6.56 8.84
CA ARG A 51 14.21 6.01 8.58
C ARG A 51 14.10 4.57 8.11
N LEU A 52 14.84 4.24 7.06
CA LEU A 52 14.99 2.87 6.58
C LEU A 52 16.23 2.24 7.23
N PRO A 53 16.23 0.92 7.52
CA PRO A 53 17.42 0.25 8.03
C PRO A 53 18.58 0.38 7.07
N ASN A 54 19.77 0.58 7.63
CA ASN A 54 21.00 0.62 6.87
C ASN A 54 21.37 -0.77 6.34
N ASP A 55 21.96 -0.81 5.16
CA ASP A 55 22.47 -2.02 4.52
C ASP A 55 24.00 -1.93 4.39
N TYR A 56 24.67 -3.08 4.48
CA TYR A 56 26.12 -3.18 4.44
C TYR A 56 26.56 -4.36 3.58
N THR A 57 27.71 -4.25 2.95
CA THR A 57 28.32 -5.35 2.20
C THR A 57 29.38 -6.07 3.04
N VAL A 58 29.46 -7.39 2.88
CA VAL A 58 30.46 -8.21 3.58
C VAL A 58 31.77 -8.18 2.80
N ARG A 59 32.87 -7.81 3.46
CA ARG A 59 34.20 -7.89 2.87
C ARG A 59 34.80 -9.29 2.92
N SER A 60 35.64 -9.60 1.98
CA SER A 60 36.49 -10.81 2.00
C SER A 60 37.95 -10.43 2.30
N GLY A 61 38.62 -11.25 3.11
CA GLY A 61 40.05 -11.04 3.47
C GLY A 61 40.29 -10.24 4.76
N ALA A 62 41.55 -10.09 5.12
CA ALA A 62 41.98 -9.48 6.39
C ALA A 62 42.01 -7.92 6.36
N ALA A 63 42.17 -7.31 5.20
CA ALA A 63 42.24 -5.86 5.09
C ALA A 63 40.87 -5.21 5.35
N ALA A 64 40.83 -4.18 6.19
CA ALA A 64 39.62 -3.43 6.47
C ALA A 64 39.14 -2.65 5.22
N SER A 65 37.87 -2.80 4.88
CA SER A 65 37.18 -1.97 3.88
C SER A 65 36.09 -1.16 4.60
N VAL A 66 36.37 0.11 4.88
CA VAL A 66 35.44 1.00 5.58
C VAL A 66 34.35 1.43 4.63
N GLN A 67 33.06 1.19 5.01
CA GLN A 67 31.92 1.62 4.27
C GLN A 67 31.32 2.86 4.90
N SER A 68 30.91 3.82 4.08
CA SER A 68 30.19 4.99 4.54
C SER A 68 28.74 4.60 4.85
N THR A 69 28.26 4.98 6.03
CA THR A 69 26.85 4.80 6.39
C THR A 69 26.05 5.96 5.85
N THR A 70 25.24 5.72 4.82
CA THR A 70 24.29 6.71 4.29
C THR A 70 22.91 6.30 4.74
N GLU A 71 22.34 7.02 5.73
CA GLU A 71 20.97 6.76 6.18
C GLU A 71 19.97 7.07 5.07
N GLN A 72 19.19 6.07 4.71
CA GLN A 72 18.06 6.24 3.80
C GLN A 72 16.81 6.58 4.60
N TYR A 73 15.99 7.44 4.06
CA TYR A 73 14.71 7.80 4.64
C TYR A 73 13.67 8.03 3.57
N THR A 74 12.42 7.83 3.93
CA THR A 74 11.28 8.27 3.14
C THR A 74 10.48 9.30 3.93
N THR A 75 9.83 10.22 3.23
CA THR A 75 9.01 11.26 3.86
C THR A 75 7.54 10.92 3.73
N LEU A 76 6.79 11.14 4.81
CA LEU A 76 5.35 10.99 4.87
C LEU A 76 4.72 12.37 5.05
N PRO A 77 4.20 13.00 3.99
CA PRO A 77 3.51 14.27 4.10
C PRO A 77 2.07 14.08 4.58
N LEU A 78 1.61 14.94 5.49
CA LEU A 78 0.23 15.01 5.95
C LEU A 78 -0.54 16.02 5.11
N GLN A 79 -1.14 15.59 4.01
CA GLN A 79 -1.74 16.48 3.02
C GLN A 79 -3.21 16.20 2.73
N THR A 80 -3.71 14.99 3.06
CA THR A 80 -5.06 14.60 2.72
C THR A 80 -6.00 14.81 3.88
N GLN A 81 -6.97 15.71 3.74
CA GLN A 81 -8.05 15.89 4.68
C GLN A 81 -9.35 15.39 4.07
N LEU A 82 -9.96 14.39 4.69
CA LEU A 82 -11.28 13.88 4.33
C LEU A 82 -12.27 14.13 5.45
N GLY A 83 -13.50 14.41 5.08
CA GLY A 83 -14.56 14.63 6.05
C GLY A 83 -15.94 14.34 5.48
N VAL A 84 -16.91 14.23 6.36
CA VAL A 84 -18.34 14.10 6.02
C VAL A 84 -19.13 15.13 6.78
N ASP A 85 -19.82 16.00 6.04
CA ASP A 85 -20.63 17.07 6.57
C ASP A 85 -22.12 16.74 6.45
N THR A 86 -22.91 17.12 7.46
CA THR A 86 -24.38 17.08 7.41
C THR A 86 -24.95 18.33 8.01
N GLY A 87 -25.99 18.87 7.40
CA GLY A 87 -26.76 19.99 7.92
C GLY A 87 -28.12 19.51 8.42
N PHE A 88 -28.58 20.09 9.53
CA PHE A 88 -29.93 19.91 10.06
C PHE A 88 -30.54 21.28 10.34
N SER A 89 -31.79 21.47 9.94
CA SER A 89 -32.53 22.66 10.36
C SER A 89 -32.84 22.59 11.85
N THR A 90 -33.02 23.74 12.50
CA THR A 90 -33.41 23.80 13.91
C THR A 90 -34.75 23.11 14.16
N ALA A 91 -35.67 23.16 13.20
CA ALA A 91 -36.96 22.47 13.25
C ALA A 91 -36.81 20.93 13.24
N GLU A 92 -35.93 20.39 12.37
CA GLU A 92 -35.67 18.94 12.34
C GLU A 92 -35.04 18.43 13.62
N ARG A 93 -34.12 19.19 14.19
CA ARG A 93 -33.46 18.83 15.47
C ARG A 93 -34.44 18.83 16.63
N THR A 94 -35.40 19.73 16.64
CA THR A 94 -36.39 19.83 17.70
C THR A 94 -37.45 18.74 17.64
N LEU A 95 -37.81 18.28 16.45
CA LEU A 95 -38.96 17.43 16.25
C LEU A 95 -38.67 15.93 16.05
N LYS A 96 -37.42 15.52 15.69
CA LYS A 96 -37.15 14.17 15.17
C LYS A 96 -35.88 13.49 15.68
N LEU A 97 -35.22 13.95 16.70
CA LEU A 97 -33.92 13.40 17.10
C LEU A 97 -34.01 12.29 18.16
N ASP A 98 -34.66 11.17 17.81
CA ASP A 98 -34.39 9.90 18.46
C ASP A 98 -33.29 9.18 17.67
N ASP A 99 -32.27 8.65 18.39
CA ASP A 99 -31.18 7.81 17.86
C ASP A 99 -30.21 8.49 16.85
N TYR A 100 -29.85 9.76 17.06
CA TYR A 100 -28.88 10.49 16.24
C TYR A 100 -27.56 9.69 16.02
N ALA A 101 -27.07 9.01 17.05
CA ALA A 101 -25.83 8.26 16.97
C ALA A 101 -25.92 7.09 15.97
N GLU A 102 -26.99 6.33 15.97
CA GLU A 102 -27.15 5.17 15.08
C GLU A 102 -27.58 5.56 13.67
N ARG A 103 -28.49 6.52 13.55
CA ARG A 103 -29.10 6.87 12.25
C ARG A 103 -28.24 7.81 11.41
N VAL A 104 -27.42 8.65 12.03
CA VAL A 104 -26.62 9.68 11.34
C VAL A 104 -25.13 9.45 11.49
N MET A 105 -24.63 9.26 12.71
CA MET A 105 -23.19 9.16 12.93
C MET A 105 -22.60 7.86 12.41
N LEU A 106 -23.25 6.73 12.62
CA LEU A 106 -22.77 5.43 12.18
C LEU A 106 -22.61 5.33 10.64
N PRO A 107 -23.60 5.73 9.80
CA PRO A 107 -23.45 5.76 8.36
C PRO A 107 -22.36 6.71 7.87
N LYS A 108 -22.20 7.90 8.50
CA LYS A 108 -21.12 8.83 8.18
C LYS A 108 -19.75 8.19 8.41
N MET A 109 -19.58 7.54 9.56
CA MET A 109 -18.35 6.87 9.94
C MET A 109 -18.00 5.75 8.98
N ASN A 110 -18.97 4.91 8.62
CA ASN A 110 -18.77 3.81 7.68
C ASN A 110 -18.37 4.33 6.30
N LYS A 111 -18.99 5.42 5.85
CA LYS A 111 -18.64 6.03 4.55
C LYS A 111 -17.24 6.62 4.56
N LEU A 112 -16.87 7.36 5.62
CA LEU A 112 -15.54 7.93 5.77
C LEU A 112 -14.47 6.83 5.89
N ALA A 113 -14.75 5.78 6.66
CA ALA A 113 -13.85 4.64 6.80
C ALA A 113 -13.61 3.92 5.46
N GLY A 114 -14.67 3.69 4.68
CA GLY A 114 -14.55 3.09 3.35
C GLY A 114 -13.78 3.96 2.37
N ALA A 115 -14.00 5.27 2.40
CA ALA A 115 -13.27 6.23 1.56
C ALA A 115 -11.76 6.23 1.86
N ILE A 116 -11.39 6.30 3.15
CA ILE A 116 -9.99 6.27 3.57
C ILE A 116 -9.35 4.89 3.29
N ALA A 117 -10.08 3.78 3.47
CA ALA A 117 -9.58 2.46 3.11
C ALA A 117 -9.23 2.35 1.63
N ALA A 118 -10.12 2.82 0.76
CA ALA A 118 -9.90 2.80 -0.68
C ALA A 118 -8.70 3.67 -1.09
N ASP A 119 -8.55 4.85 -0.47
CA ASP A 119 -7.41 5.73 -0.73
C ASP A 119 -6.08 5.11 -0.26
N LEU A 120 -6.05 4.55 0.95
CA LEU A 120 -4.87 3.85 1.46
C LEU A 120 -4.48 2.64 0.60
N MET A 121 -5.45 1.87 0.10
CA MET A 121 -5.17 0.78 -0.84
C MET A 121 -4.57 1.31 -2.13
N SER A 122 -5.08 2.42 -2.68
CA SER A 122 -4.54 3.07 -3.86
C SER A 122 -3.07 3.49 -3.67
N ILE A 123 -2.75 4.11 -2.52
CA ILE A 123 -1.37 4.47 -2.16
C ILE A 123 -0.51 3.20 -2.00
N GLY A 124 -1.03 2.16 -1.35
CA GLY A 124 -0.32 0.88 -1.20
C GLY A 124 0.05 0.23 -2.52
N GLU A 125 -0.80 0.33 -3.53
CA GLU A 125 -0.62 -0.30 -4.83
C GLU A 125 0.35 0.43 -5.75
N SER A 126 0.31 1.76 -5.80
CA SER A 126 1.08 2.55 -6.76
C SER A 126 1.97 3.63 -6.14
N GLY A 127 1.90 3.82 -4.83
CA GLY A 127 2.58 4.92 -4.14
C GLY A 127 1.87 6.27 -4.25
N TYR A 128 0.71 6.33 -4.91
CA TYR A 128 -0.07 7.56 -5.11
C TYR A 128 -1.52 7.36 -4.73
N THR A 129 -2.18 8.43 -4.25
CA THR A 129 -3.63 8.44 -4.21
C THR A 129 -4.18 8.69 -5.61
N THR A 130 -5.00 7.77 -6.11
CA THR A 130 -5.71 7.90 -7.38
C THR A 130 -7.16 8.34 -7.18
N ILE A 131 -7.65 8.35 -5.94
CA ILE A 131 -9.07 8.54 -5.61
C ILE A 131 -9.36 10.01 -5.24
N TYR A 132 -8.49 10.65 -4.45
CA TYR A 132 -8.74 11.98 -3.90
C TYR A 132 -7.71 13.04 -4.32
N GLY A 133 -6.99 12.83 -5.43
CA GLY A 133 -6.17 13.84 -6.07
C GLY A 133 -4.97 14.33 -5.24
N GLY A 134 -4.46 13.52 -4.34
CA GLY A 134 -3.25 13.85 -3.60
C GLY A 134 -2.05 13.96 -4.52
N ALA A 135 -1.12 14.88 -4.21
CA ALA A 135 0.16 14.95 -4.87
C ALA A 135 0.96 13.66 -4.61
N ALA A 136 1.80 13.29 -5.57
CA ALA A 136 2.74 12.19 -5.38
C ALA A 136 3.51 12.35 -4.06
N PRO A 137 3.70 11.29 -3.26
CA PRO A 137 4.52 11.40 -2.05
C PRO A 137 5.90 11.91 -2.42
N VAL A 138 6.27 13.05 -1.88
CA VAL A 138 7.61 13.59 -2.04
C VAL A 138 8.51 12.81 -1.10
N GLY A 139 9.37 11.94 -1.61
CA GLY A 139 10.35 11.27 -0.76
C GLY A 139 10.62 9.80 -1.03
N GLY A 140 10.28 9.29 -2.22
CA GLY A 140 10.77 7.98 -2.67
C GLY A 140 10.01 6.76 -2.14
N GLY A 141 8.83 6.94 -1.56
CA GLY A 141 7.90 5.84 -1.32
C GLY A 141 7.35 5.33 -2.66
N GLY A 142 7.27 4.03 -2.82
CA GLY A 142 6.68 3.37 -3.99
C GLY A 142 5.49 2.52 -3.61
N GLY A 143 4.85 1.91 -4.61
CA GLY A 143 3.78 0.95 -4.40
C GLY A 143 4.30 -0.48 -4.23
N ILE A 144 3.38 -1.43 -4.11
CA ILE A 144 3.69 -2.86 -4.13
C ILE A 144 4.27 -3.21 -5.50
N CYS A 145 5.52 -3.63 -5.53
CA CYS A 145 6.24 -3.95 -6.76
C CYS A 145 6.17 -5.42 -7.17
N ASN A 146 5.63 -6.29 -6.32
CA ASN A 146 5.61 -7.73 -6.52
C ASN A 146 4.21 -8.21 -6.89
N MET A 147 4.14 -9.13 -7.86
CA MET A 147 2.91 -9.80 -8.28
C MET A 147 3.15 -11.28 -8.46
N VAL A 148 2.26 -12.08 -7.89
CA VAL A 148 2.21 -13.52 -8.13
C VAL A 148 0.84 -13.87 -8.67
N GLY A 149 0.77 -14.18 -9.97
CA GLY A 149 -0.45 -14.58 -10.64
C GLY A 149 -0.42 -16.05 -11.08
N ASN A 150 -1.61 -16.60 -11.24
CA ASN A 150 -1.79 -17.87 -11.95
C ASN A 150 -1.90 -17.54 -13.46
N PHE A 151 -0.86 -17.82 -14.23
CA PHE A 151 -0.78 -17.55 -15.67
C PHE A 151 -0.78 -18.85 -16.45
N ALA A 152 -1.48 -18.90 -17.57
CA ALA A 152 -1.61 -20.12 -18.39
C ALA A 152 -0.25 -20.64 -18.90
N ASN A 153 0.65 -19.75 -19.31
CA ASN A 153 1.98 -20.07 -19.82
C ASN A 153 3.07 -19.15 -19.24
N GLY A 154 2.95 -18.79 -17.93
CA GLY A 154 3.87 -17.88 -17.27
C GLY A 154 3.53 -16.39 -17.45
N PRO A 155 4.34 -15.49 -16.86
CA PRO A 155 4.12 -14.04 -16.95
C PRO A 155 3.99 -13.54 -18.39
N GLY A 156 3.08 -12.58 -18.63
CA GLY A 156 2.76 -12.07 -19.96
C GLY A 156 1.77 -12.91 -20.75
N SER A 157 1.21 -13.98 -20.18
CA SER A 157 0.16 -14.79 -20.78
C SER A 157 -1.20 -14.59 -20.12
N ALA A 158 -2.23 -15.33 -20.59
CA ALA A 158 -3.57 -15.24 -20.04
C ALA A 158 -3.59 -15.53 -18.54
N MET A 159 -4.17 -14.62 -17.77
CA MET A 159 -4.35 -14.75 -16.34
C MET A 159 -5.50 -15.70 -16.04
N LEU A 160 -5.31 -16.55 -15.06
CA LEU A 160 -6.30 -17.46 -14.52
C LEU A 160 -6.63 -17.05 -13.07
N SER A 161 -7.73 -17.55 -12.53
CA SER A 161 -8.06 -17.32 -11.12
C SER A 161 -6.97 -17.86 -10.19
N PRO A 162 -6.64 -17.17 -9.08
CA PRO A 162 -5.61 -17.61 -8.17
C PRO A 162 -5.97 -18.95 -7.51
N THR A 163 -4.97 -19.81 -7.37
CA THR A 163 -5.06 -21.10 -6.71
C THR A 163 -4.45 -21.04 -5.29
N GLN A 164 -4.58 -22.09 -4.52
CA GLN A 164 -3.87 -22.24 -3.24
C GLN A 164 -2.36 -22.07 -3.42
N PHE A 165 -1.78 -22.66 -4.49
CA PHE A 165 -0.36 -22.54 -4.79
C PHE A 165 0.05 -21.10 -5.07
N THR A 166 -0.81 -20.29 -5.70
CA THR A 166 -0.54 -18.86 -5.95
C THR A 166 -0.33 -18.10 -4.64
N TRP A 167 -1.11 -18.41 -3.61
CA TRP A 167 -0.98 -17.78 -2.29
C TRP A 167 0.26 -18.25 -1.53
N LEU A 168 0.60 -19.55 -1.62
CA LEU A 168 1.86 -20.08 -1.07
C LEU A 168 3.07 -19.45 -1.77
N ALA A 169 3.01 -19.27 -3.09
CA ALA A 169 4.05 -18.60 -3.86
C ALA A 169 4.17 -17.11 -3.50
N ALA A 170 3.06 -16.43 -3.15
CA ALA A 170 3.11 -15.08 -2.61
C ALA A 170 3.85 -15.03 -1.26
N GLY A 171 3.64 -16.02 -0.38
CA GLY A 171 4.39 -16.18 0.86
C GLY A 171 5.89 -16.36 0.61
N ALA A 172 6.27 -17.27 -0.29
CA ALA A 172 7.66 -17.51 -0.66
C ALA A 172 8.34 -16.25 -1.24
N LEU A 173 7.61 -15.46 -2.06
CA LEU A 173 8.14 -14.21 -2.61
C LEU A 173 8.38 -13.15 -1.51
N LEU A 174 7.53 -13.12 -0.49
CA LEU A 174 7.76 -12.25 0.68
C LEU A 174 8.99 -12.71 1.48
N ASP A 175 9.24 -14.03 1.60
CA ASP A 175 10.44 -14.58 2.23
C ASP A 175 11.71 -14.21 1.46
N ASP A 176 11.69 -14.31 0.13
CA ASP A 176 12.80 -13.89 -0.74
C ASP A 176 13.14 -12.40 -0.58
N ASN A 177 12.14 -11.57 -0.27
CA ASN A 177 12.33 -10.14 0.01
C ASN A 177 12.61 -9.85 1.50
N SER A 178 12.86 -10.87 2.31
CA SER A 178 13.15 -10.75 3.76
C SER A 178 12.05 -10.01 4.54
N ALA A 179 10.79 -10.19 4.14
CA ALA A 179 9.66 -9.65 4.87
C ALA A 179 9.42 -10.44 6.18
N PRO A 180 9.07 -9.77 7.29
CA PRO A 180 8.76 -10.46 8.54
C PRO A 180 7.68 -11.54 8.36
N GLU A 181 7.89 -12.73 8.91
CA GLU A 181 6.91 -13.82 8.83
C GLU A 181 5.71 -13.61 9.76
N LEU A 182 5.95 -12.95 10.89
CA LEU A 182 4.92 -12.73 11.88
C LEU A 182 3.88 -11.73 11.41
N ARG A 183 2.60 -12.06 11.59
CA ARG A 183 1.45 -11.19 11.34
C ARG A 183 1.23 -10.81 9.87
N ARG A 184 1.70 -11.61 8.91
CA ARG A 184 1.36 -11.38 7.50
C ARG A 184 -0.15 -11.40 7.30
N LYS A 185 -0.63 -10.47 6.50
CA LYS A 185 -2.06 -10.28 6.20
C LYS A 185 -2.34 -10.59 4.74
N ALA A 186 -3.52 -11.12 4.48
CA ALA A 186 -4.07 -11.23 3.13
C ALA A 186 -5.44 -10.54 3.10
N ILE A 187 -5.61 -9.56 2.23
CA ILE A 187 -6.88 -8.85 2.05
C ILE A 187 -7.41 -9.12 0.66
N ASN A 188 -8.60 -9.68 0.60
CA ASN A 188 -9.24 -10.13 -0.62
C ASN A 188 -10.54 -9.39 -0.89
N ASP A 189 -10.87 -9.28 -2.16
CA ASP A 189 -12.24 -9.04 -2.62
C ASP A 189 -13.15 -10.18 -2.14
N PRO A 190 -14.42 -9.90 -1.76
CA PRO A 190 -15.34 -10.94 -1.29
C PRO A 190 -15.53 -12.12 -2.26
N THR A 191 -15.45 -11.89 -3.57
CA THR A 191 -15.55 -12.93 -4.58
C THR A 191 -14.28 -13.81 -4.61
N ALA A 192 -13.10 -13.20 -4.51
CA ALA A 192 -11.83 -13.93 -4.44
C ALA A 192 -11.73 -14.76 -3.16
N ASP A 193 -12.18 -14.24 -2.01
CA ASP A 193 -12.23 -14.97 -0.74
C ASP A 193 -13.12 -16.22 -0.84
N ALA A 194 -14.30 -16.09 -1.46
CA ALA A 194 -15.19 -17.22 -1.69
C ALA A 194 -14.57 -18.30 -2.61
N ARG A 195 -13.83 -17.90 -3.65
CA ARG A 195 -13.10 -18.84 -4.53
C ARG A 195 -12.01 -19.59 -3.79
N VAL A 196 -11.20 -18.89 -3.00
CA VAL A 196 -10.12 -19.51 -2.21
C VAL A 196 -10.70 -20.46 -1.17
N ALA A 197 -11.77 -20.09 -0.47
CA ALA A 197 -12.48 -20.98 0.45
C ALA A 197 -13.02 -22.22 -0.28
N GLY A 198 -13.55 -22.06 -1.51
CA GLY A 198 -14.01 -23.16 -2.35
C GLY A 198 -12.91 -24.15 -2.75
N LEU A 199 -11.68 -23.71 -2.97
CA LEU A 199 -10.55 -24.57 -3.32
C LEU A 199 -10.14 -25.51 -2.18
N LEU A 200 -10.45 -25.17 -0.92
CA LEU A 200 -10.12 -25.97 0.27
C LEU A 200 -11.19 -27.00 0.64
N THR A 201 -12.34 -27.00 -0.04
CA THR A 201 -13.44 -27.92 0.29
C THR A 201 -13.06 -29.41 0.23
N GLY A 202 -12.11 -29.79 -0.64
CA GLY A 202 -11.58 -31.14 -0.72
C GLY A 202 -10.62 -31.55 0.40
N LEU A 203 -10.11 -30.59 1.17
CA LEU A 203 -9.17 -30.81 2.29
C LEU A 203 -9.86 -30.69 3.66
N MET A 204 -11.15 -30.40 3.68
CA MET A 204 -11.92 -30.20 4.91
C MET A 204 -12.20 -31.51 5.62
N ASN A 205 -11.28 -31.89 6.48
CA ASN A 205 -11.48 -32.95 7.48
C ASN A 205 -12.05 -32.32 8.77
N PRO A 206 -12.83 -33.06 9.61
CA PRO A 206 -13.58 -32.50 10.75
C PRO A 206 -12.73 -32.03 11.95
N ALA A 207 -11.50 -31.61 11.75
CA ALA A 207 -10.68 -30.96 12.76
C ALA A 207 -11.26 -29.58 13.14
N THR A 208 -11.14 -29.19 14.39
CA THR A 208 -11.83 -28.07 15.03
C THR A 208 -11.65 -26.71 14.31
N GLU A 209 -10.47 -26.46 13.77
CA GLU A 209 -10.20 -25.19 13.05
C GLU A 209 -10.81 -25.16 11.65
N ILE A 210 -10.75 -26.27 10.92
CA ILE A 210 -11.36 -26.45 9.60
C ILE A 210 -12.90 -26.36 9.71
N SER A 211 -13.48 -26.92 10.76
CA SER A 211 -14.91 -26.78 11.06
C SER A 211 -15.31 -25.31 11.28
N GLY A 212 -14.46 -24.51 11.93
CA GLY A 212 -14.67 -23.07 12.12
C GLY A 212 -14.62 -22.29 10.81
N GLN A 213 -13.70 -22.61 9.92
CA GLN A 213 -13.58 -22.01 8.57
C GLN A 213 -14.78 -22.37 7.69
N TYR A 214 -15.20 -23.65 7.70
CA TYR A 214 -16.37 -24.11 7.00
C TYR A 214 -17.66 -23.39 7.42
N ARG A 215 -17.88 -23.23 8.73
CA ARG A 215 -19.07 -22.55 9.26
C ARG A 215 -19.08 -21.06 9.01
N SER A 216 -17.92 -20.40 9.02
CA SER A 216 -17.80 -18.94 8.84
C SER A 216 -17.67 -18.52 7.38
N GLY A 217 -17.32 -19.45 6.46
CA GLY A 217 -16.98 -19.13 5.07
C GLY A 217 -15.80 -18.17 4.95
N SER A 218 -14.90 -18.15 5.95
CA SER A 218 -13.74 -17.26 6.02
C SER A 218 -12.50 -18.03 6.41
N MET A 219 -11.39 -17.71 5.75
CA MET A 219 -10.11 -18.44 5.93
C MET A 219 -9.46 -18.20 7.29
N LYS A 220 -9.78 -17.13 8.00
CA LYS A 220 -9.16 -16.70 9.27
C LYS A 220 -7.64 -16.69 9.21
N ASN A 221 -6.97 -17.71 9.78
CA ASN A 221 -5.52 -17.90 9.71
C ASN A 221 -5.24 -19.20 8.95
N ALA A 222 -4.66 -19.08 7.76
CA ALA A 222 -4.32 -20.20 6.89
C ALA A 222 -3.23 -19.81 5.90
N LEU A 223 -2.45 -20.78 5.41
CA LEU A 223 -1.38 -20.57 4.40
C LEU A 223 -0.33 -19.53 4.80
N GLY A 224 -0.09 -19.33 6.10
CA GLY A 224 0.85 -18.34 6.60
C GLY A 224 0.33 -16.89 6.66
N PHE A 225 -0.96 -16.68 6.36
CA PHE A 225 -1.59 -15.35 6.37
C PHE A 225 -2.80 -15.30 7.31
N ASP A 226 -3.02 -14.12 7.86
CA ASP A 226 -4.25 -13.76 8.56
C ASP A 226 -5.19 -13.08 7.54
N TRP A 227 -6.27 -13.76 7.19
CA TRP A 227 -7.15 -13.42 6.08
C TRP A 227 -8.24 -12.44 6.47
N ALA A 228 -8.44 -11.46 5.63
CA ALA A 228 -9.57 -10.54 5.73
C ALA A 228 -10.18 -10.31 4.35
N LYS A 229 -11.50 -10.15 4.31
CA LYS A 229 -12.22 -9.73 3.11
C LYS A 229 -12.61 -8.26 3.23
N ASP A 230 -12.41 -7.52 2.16
CA ASP A 230 -12.79 -6.11 2.08
C ASP A 230 -13.38 -5.80 0.70
N GLN A 231 -14.53 -5.14 0.67
CA GLN A 231 -15.17 -4.74 -0.59
C GLN A 231 -14.52 -3.49 -1.21
N THR A 232 -13.57 -2.85 -0.51
CA THR A 232 -12.82 -1.69 -1.02
C THR A 232 -11.59 -2.09 -1.85
N VAL A 233 -11.33 -3.40 -2.04
CA VAL A 233 -10.27 -3.90 -2.93
C VAL A 233 -10.45 -3.33 -4.33
N LEU A 234 -9.40 -2.65 -4.82
CA LEU A 234 -9.44 -1.91 -6.06
C LEU A 234 -9.32 -2.86 -7.27
N LYS A 235 -9.87 -2.37 -8.38
CA LYS A 235 -9.68 -2.97 -9.70
C LYS A 235 -8.62 -2.18 -10.45
N HIS A 236 -7.75 -2.88 -11.16
CA HIS A 236 -6.73 -2.27 -12.00
C HIS A 236 -6.92 -2.66 -13.45
N THR A 237 -6.84 -1.68 -14.34
CA THR A 237 -6.81 -1.90 -15.78
C THR A 237 -5.39 -1.64 -16.27
N VAL A 238 -4.78 -2.65 -16.85
CA VAL A 238 -3.42 -2.60 -17.39
C VAL A 238 -3.38 -1.69 -18.62
N GLY A 239 -2.29 -0.95 -18.78
CA GLY A 239 -2.07 -0.14 -19.97
C GLY A 239 -1.98 -0.98 -21.26
N SER A 240 -2.00 -0.32 -22.41
CA SER A 240 -1.92 -0.97 -23.74
C SER A 240 -0.48 -1.24 -24.21
N PHE A 241 0.49 -1.29 -23.32
CA PHE A 241 1.92 -1.46 -23.62
C PHE A 241 2.18 -2.76 -24.38
N THR A 242 2.91 -2.65 -25.50
CA THR A 242 3.25 -3.79 -26.34
C THR A 242 4.75 -3.97 -26.54
N ALA A 243 5.54 -2.89 -26.51
CA ALA A 243 6.98 -2.97 -26.68
C ALA A 243 7.71 -1.77 -26.06
N GLY A 244 8.91 -2.04 -25.55
CA GLY A 244 9.85 -1.04 -25.06
C GLY A 244 11.21 -1.68 -24.79
N THR A 245 12.27 -0.90 -24.92
CA THR A 245 13.62 -1.35 -24.62
C THR A 245 14.38 -0.28 -23.85
N VAL A 246 15.30 -0.73 -23.03
CA VAL A 246 16.19 0.15 -22.24
C VAL A 246 17.14 0.91 -23.18
N ASN A 247 17.25 2.23 -23.01
CA ASN A 247 18.06 3.08 -23.90
C ASN A 247 19.52 3.23 -23.44
N SER A 248 19.86 2.91 -22.20
CA SER A 248 21.23 3.04 -21.71
C SER A 248 21.58 1.92 -20.75
N ALA A 249 22.79 1.39 -20.86
CA ALA A 249 23.30 0.38 -19.94
C ALA A 249 23.66 1.00 -18.58
N GLY A 250 23.55 0.19 -17.51
CA GLY A 250 24.01 0.57 -16.18
C GLY A 250 23.23 1.72 -15.55
N GLN A 251 21.96 1.89 -15.91
CA GLN A 251 21.09 2.87 -15.25
C GLN A 251 20.88 2.49 -13.79
N GLY A 252 21.10 3.45 -12.92
CA GLY A 252 20.95 3.24 -11.49
C GLY A 252 22.07 3.91 -10.72
N GLY A 253 22.28 3.52 -9.52
CA GLY A 253 23.30 4.05 -8.64
C GLY A 253 22.86 3.95 -7.17
N ASN A 254 23.61 4.57 -6.28
CA ASN A 254 23.22 4.73 -4.88
C ASN A 254 23.12 6.23 -4.55
N PRO A 255 21.92 6.80 -4.24
CA PRO A 255 20.62 6.14 -4.25
C PRO A 255 20.17 5.68 -5.64
N GLY A 256 19.34 4.62 -5.69
CA GLY A 256 18.88 4.00 -6.93
C GLY A 256 18.04 4.92 -7.81
N SER A 257 18.20 4.81 -9.13
CA SER A 257 17.35 5.55 -10.06
C SER A 257 15.92 5.01 -10.06
N THR A 258 14.97 5.89 -9.83
CA THR A 258 13.52 5.60 -9.91
C THR A 258 12.94 5.93 -11.29
N ASN A 259 13.75 6.42 -12.20
CA ASN A 259 13.40 6.69 -13.60
C ASN A 259 14.21 5.79 -14.51
N LEU A 260 13.51 4.92 -15.24
CA LEU A 260 14.08 4.07 -16.26
C LEU A 260 14.09 4.82 -17.59
N VAL A 261 15.28 5.09 -18.15
CA VAL A 261 15.42 5.70 -19.47
C VAL A 261 15.27 4.60 -20.54
N VAL A 262 14.34 4.81 -21.46
CA VAL A 262 13.95 3.82 -22.47
C VAL A 262 13.94 4.44 -23.87
N ASN A 263 13.97 3.62 -24.88
CA ASN A 263 13.58 4.04 -26.22
C ASN A 263 12.08 4.28 -26.25
N ALA A 264 11.61 5.10 -27.19
CA ALA A 264 10.18 5.41 -27.29
C ALA A 264 9.33 4.14 -27.19
N ILE A 265 8.47 4.08 -26.17
CA ILE A 265 7.62 2.92 -25.93
C ILE A 265 6.42 2.88 -26.89
N THR A 266 5.93 1.68 -27.16
CA THR A 266 4.70 1.46 -27.93
C THR A 266 3.57 1.06 -26.99
N GLY A 267 2.48 1.82 -27.03
CA GLY A 267 1.35 1.69 -26.10
C GLY A 267 1.55 2.51 -24.82
N THR A 268 0.63 2.40 -23.88
CA THR A 268 0.60 3.16 -22.63
C THR A 268 0.88 2.26 -21.43
N LEU A 269 1.44 2.83 -20.36
CA LEU A 269 1.51 2.18 -19.06
C LEU A 269 0.67 2.98 -18.06
N ASN A 270 -0.06 2.29 -17.23
CA ASN A 270 -0.84 2.88 -16.16
C ASN A 270 -0.08 2.79 -14.82
N ALA A 271 -0.26 3.77 -13.95
CA ALA A 271 0.26 3.70 -12.59
C ALA A 271 -0.26 2.43 -11.88
N GLY A 272 0.65 1.64 -11.33
CA GLY A 272 0.33 0.33 -10.76
C GLY A 272 0.52 -0.87 -11.70
N ASP A 273 0.90 -0.65 -12.98
CA ASP A 273 1.35 -1.73 -13.86
C ASP A 273 2.67 -2.31 -13.34
N ILE A 274 2.82 -3.62 -13.47
CA ILE A 274 4.04 -4.31 -13.06
C ILE A 274 4.78 -4.78 -14.31
N ILE A 275 6.06 -4.36 -14.39
CA ILE A 275 6.96 -4.66 -15.50
C ILE A 275 8.19 -5.43 -15.02
N THR A 276 8.80 -6.15 -15.94
CA THR A 276 10.12 -6.78 -15.78
C THR A 276 11.05 -6.33 -16.90
N ILE A 277 12.35 -6.36 -16.63
CA ILE A 277 13.39 -6.01 -17.60
C ILE A 277 14.22 -7.26 -17.85
N ALA A 278 14.42 -7.62 -19.12
CA ALA A 278 15.19 -8.79 -19.49
C ALA A 278 16.62 -8.69 -18.95
N GLY A 279 17.09 -9.75 -18.32
CA GLY A 279 18.44 -9.81 -17.75
C GLY A 279 18.62 -9.09 -16.41
N VAL A 280 17.55 -8.56 -15.82
CA VAL A 280 17.58 -7.91 -14.52
C VAL A 280 16.90 -8.81 -13.49
N ASN A 281 17.69 -9.48 -12.66
CA ASN A 281 17.19 -10.41 -11.65
C ASN A 281 17.00 -9.75 -10.29
N ALA A 282 16.08 -10.30 -9.51
CA ALA A 282 15.93 -9.97 -8.09
C ALA A 282 17.17 -10.45 -7.30
N VAL A 283 17.47 -9.75 -6.23
CA VAL A 283 18.60 -10.05 -5.35
C VAL A 283 18.12 -10.49 -3.97
N ASN A 284 18.75 -11.52 -3.44
CA ASN A 284 18.58 -11.86 -2.03
C ASN A 284 19.37 -10.85 -1.19
N ARG A 285 18.68 -10.10 -0.35
CA ARG A 285 19.28 -9.00 0.45
C ARG A 285 20.31 -9.46 1.48
N VAL A 286 20.27 -10.73 1.88
CA VAL A 286 21.21 -11.28 2.86
C VAL A 286 22.53 -11.67 2.22
N THR A 287 22.46 -12.30 1.04
CA THR A 287 23.63 -12.85 0.35
C THR A 287 24.13 -11.99 -0.80
N ASN A 288 23.36 -11.01 -1.23
CA ASN A 288 23.56 -10.19 -2.45
C ASN A 288 23.70 -11.03 -3.76
N LEU A 289 23.20 -12.27 -3.73
CA LEU A 289 23.18 -13.16 -4.88
C LEU A 289 21.84 -13.08 -5.62
N SER A 290 21.86 -13.47 -6.90
CA SER A 290 20.65 -13.57 -7.71
C SER A 290 19.71 -14.62 -7.16
N THR A 291 18.41 -14.32 -7.10
CA THR A 291 17.36 -15.30 -6.81
C THR A 291 17.03 -16.19 -8.02
N GLY A 292 17.56 -15.87 -9.20
CA GLY A 292 17.25 -16.57 -10.47
C GLY A 292 15.94 -16.10 -11.12
N THR A 293 15.15 -15.25 -10.48
CA THR A 293 13.91 -14.69 -11.00
C THR A 293 14.08 -13.24 -11.43
N LEU A 294 13.36 -12.80 -12.47
CA LEU A 294 13.40 -11.42 -12.91
C LEU A 294 12.83 -10.50 -11.81
N ARG A 295 13.51 -9.37 -11.58
CA ARG A 295 13.01 -8.33 -10.69
C ARG A 295 11.76 -7.70 -11.29
N GLN A 296 10.72 -7.58 -10.48
CA GLN A 296 9.50 -6.86 -10.81
C GLN A 296 9.59 -5.41 -10.33
N PHE A 297 9.06 -4.51 -11.15
CA PHE A 297 8.99 -3.08 -10.86
C PHE A 297 7.55 -2.60 -11.06
N VAL A 298 7.04 -1.78 -10.14
CA VAL A 298 5.77 -1.10 -10.33
C VAL A 298 6.00 0.24 -11.02
N VAL A 299 5.16 0.54 -12.00
CA VAL A 299 5.11 1.86 -12.65
C VAL A 299 4.38 2.83 -11.73
N THR A 300 5.04 3.93 -11.34
CA THR A 300 4.52 4.84 -10.31
C THR A 300 3.67 5.97 -10.87
N ALA A 301 3.70 6.24 -12.19
CA ALA A 301 2.85 7.23 -12.84
C ALA A 301 2.44 6.77 -14.25
N ASN A 302 1.34 7.32 -14.76
CA ASN A 302 0.89 7.02 -16.13
C ASN A 302 1.91 7.47 -17.16
N VAL A 303 2.20 6.59 -18.12
CA VAL A 303 3.17 6.82 -19.19
C VAL A 303 2.48 6.71 -20.55
N ALA A 304 2.57 7.77 -21.35
CA ALA A 304 1.99 7.83 -22.68
C ALA A 304 2.85 7.07 -23.71
N THR A 305 2.24 6.67 -24.81
CA THR A 305 2.97 6.11 -25.96
C THR A 305 4.01 7.10 -26.48
N GLY A 306 5.18 6.59 -26.90
CA GLY A 306 6.29 7.42 -27.35
C GLY A 306 7.16 8.01 -26.24
N ALA A 307 6.83 7.78 -24.98
CA ALA A 307 7.64 8.26 -23.85
C ALA A 307 9.02 7.57 -23.84
N THR A 308 10.03 8.32 -23.41
CA THR A 308 11.42 7.86 -23.28
C THR A 308 11.87 7.65 -21.84
N MET A 309 10.95 7.77 -20.88
CA MET A 309 11.19 7.59 -19.46
C MET A 309 9.99 6.90 -18.82
N ILE A 310 10.24 5.91 -17.98
CA ILE A 310 9.25 5.20 -17.19
C ILE A 310 9.61 5.38 -15.70
N PRO A 311 8.77 6.03 -14.89
CA PRO A 311 8.96 6.11 -13.45
C PRO A 311 8.64 4.76 -12.81
N ILE A 312 9.59 4.20 -12.06
CA ILE A 312 9.52 2.86 -11.50
C ILE A 312 9.86 2.83 -10.00
N TYR A 313 9.37 1.81 -9.31
CA TYR A 313 9.78 1.44 -7.96
C TYR A 313 9.92 -0.11 -7.86
N PRO A 314 10.93 -0.65 -7.16
CA PRO A 314 12.02 0.05 -6.48
C PRO A 314 13.01 0.68 -7.46
N GLY A 315 13.85 1.60 -6.93
CA GLY A 315 14.94 2.15 -7.70
C GLY A 315 15.96 1.08 -8.10
N ILE A 316 16.61 1.26 -9.24
CA ILE A 316 17.62 0.33 -9.73
C ILE A 316 18.95 0.60 -9.04
N VAL A 317 19.40 -0.32 -8.18
CA VAL A 317 20.73 -0.36 -7.59
C VAL A 317 21.36 -1.71 -7.93
N GLY A 318 22.25 -1.69 -8.89
CA GLY A 318 23.00 -2.89 -9.32
C GLY A 318 24.32 -3.05 -8.55
N PRO A 319 25.04 -4.17 -8.75
CA PRO A 319 26.40 -4.33 -8.29
C PRO A 319 27.32 -3.37 -9.05
N THR A 320 28.44 -3.01 -8.42
CA THR A 320 29.48 -2.22 -9.06
C THR A 320 30.43 -3.14 -9.83
N LEU A 321 30.69 -2.84 -11.10
CA LEU A 321 31.65 -3.59 -11.90
C LEU A 321 33.07 -3.06 -11.64
N VAL A 322 33.91 -3.84 -10.94
CA VAL A 322 35.29 -3.50 -10.63
C VAL A 322 36.23 -4.50 -11.31
N ASN A 323 37.07 -4.02 -12.20
CA ASN A 323 38.01 -4.88 -12.99
C ASN A 323 37.31 -6.04 -13.70
N GLY A 324 36.09 -5.82 -14.21
CA GLY A 324 35.32 -6.84 -14.88
C GLY A 324 34.60 -7.84 -13.93
N VAL A 325 34.59 -7.60 -12.64
CA VAL A 325 33.91 -8.45 -11.65
C VAL A 325 32.80 -7.66 -10.97
N ASN A 326 31.63 -8.25 -10.83
CA ASN A 326 30.51 -7.66 -10.08
C ASN A 326 30.78 -7.73 -8.57
N VAL A 327 30.94 -6.57 -7.95
CA VAL A 327 31.08 -6.41 -6.49
C VAL A 327 29.76 -5.92 -5.93
N PRO A 328 29.20 -6.56 -4.88
CA PRO A 328 27.97 -6.11 -4.23
C PRO A 328 28.05 -4.63 -3.82
N SER A 329 26.97 -3.89 -4.06
CA SER A 329 26.80 -2.51 -3.61
C SER A 329 25.84 -2.41 -2.43
N GLN A 330 25.96 -1.35 -1.62
CA GLN A 330 24.97 -1.06 -0.58
C GLN A 330 23.59 -0.84 -1.20
N TYR A 331 22.54 -1.28 -0.51
CA TYR A 331 21.15 -1.13 -0.94
C TYR A 331 20.84 -1.76 -2.32
N GLN A 332 21.60 -2.80 -2.68
CA GLN A 332 21.41 -3.48 -3.96
C GLN A 332 19.99 -4.03 -4.11
N THR A 333 19.30 -3.66 -5.20
CA THR A 333 17.94 -4.08 -5.51
C THR A 333 17.87 -5.05 -6.66
N VAL A 334 18.89 -5.07 -7.51
CA VAL A 334 18.94 -5.89 -8.72
C VAL A 334 20.33 -6.49 -8.91
N THR A 335 20.39 -7.58 -9.66
CA THR A 335 21.64 -8.21 -10.11
C THR A 335 21.50 -8.61 -11.57
N PRO A 336 22.58 -8.56 -12.39
CA PRO A 336 22.51 -9.05 -13.76
C PRO A 336 22.31 -10.56 -13.82
N SER A 337 21.59 -11.04 -14.84
CA SER A 337 21.46 -12.49 -15.10
C SER A 337 22.75 -13.11 -15.62
N ALA A 338 23.58 -12.33 -16.31
CA ALA A 338 24.90 -12.74 -16.78
C ALA A 338 25.99 -12.23 -15.85
N VAL A 339 26.98 -13.06 -15.54
CA VAL A 339 28.07 -12.72 -14.64
C VAL A 339 28.93 -11.62 -15.27
N ASN A 340 29.40 -10.68 -14.43
CA ASN A 340 30.32 -9.62 -14.84
C ASN A 340 29.79 -8.67 -15.94
N THR A 341 28.49 -8.41 -15.89
CA THR A 341 27.84 -7.45 -16.79
C THR A 341 27.18 -6.31 -16.01
N VAL A 342 26.98 -5.20 -16.69
CA VAL A 342 26.18 -4.09 -16.15
C VAL A 342 24.70 -4.39 -16.26
N THR A 343 23.91 -3.85 -15.32
CA THR A 343 22.46 -4.03 -15.32
C THR A 343 21.75 -2.69 -15.09
N PRO A 344 20.66 -2.37 -15.82
CA PRO A 344 20.16 -3.09 -17.00
C PRO A 344 21.11 -2.96 -18.20
N ALA A 345 21.04 -3.91 -19.14
CA ALA A 345 21.78 -3.82 -20.39
C ALA A 345 21.09 -2.87 -21.38
N ASN A 346 21.86 -2.20 -22.23
CA ASN A 346 21.29 -1.42 -23.34
C ASN A 346 20.53 -2.34 -24.30
N GLY A 347 19.33 -1.92 -24.73
CA GLY A 347 18.46 -2.71 -25.58
C GLY A 347 17.69 -3.83 -24.85
N ALA A 348 17.84 -3.97 -23.53
CA ALA A 348 17.09 -4.96 -22.79
C ALA A 348 15.57 -4.75 -22.96
N ALA A 349 14.84 -5.82 -23.27
CA ALA A 349 13.40 -5.76 -23.48
C ALA A 349 12.66 -5.53 -22.15
N ILE A 350 11.64 -4.71 -22.21
CA ILE A 350 10.71 -4.47 -21.11
C ILE A 350 9.44 -5.25 -21.39
N ASN A 351 8.95 -6.00 -20.40
CA ASN A 351 7.76 -6.84 -20.53
C ASN A 351 6.78 -6.55 -19.38
N LEU A 352 5.47 -6.53 -19.69
CA LEU A 352 4.43 -6.58 -18.67
C LEU A 352 4.40 -7.98 -18.03
N VAL A 353 4.09 -8.04 -16.74
CA VAL A 353 3.82 -9.31 -16.04
C VAL A 353 2.46 -9.88 -16.44
N THR A 354 1.52 -9.00 -16.80
CA THR A 354 0.16 -9.34 -17.26
C THR A 354 -0.03 -9.02 -18.74
N LEU A 355 -1.15 -9.44 -19.32
CA LEU A 355 -1.51 -9.02 -20.68
C LEU A 355 -1.95 -7.54 -20.70
N PRO A 356 -1.68 -6.83 -21.82
CA PRO A 356 -2.17 -5.46 -22.00
C PRO A 356 -3.69 -5.38 -21.98
N GLY A 357 -4.22 -4.29 -21.44
CA GLY A 357 -5.65 -3.95 -21.48
C GLY A 357 -6.58 -4.80 -20.62
N ILE A 358 -6.07 -5.80 -19.88
CA ILE A 358 -6.91 -6.58 -18.98
C ILE A 358 -7.25 -5.81 -17.70
N THR A 359 -8.40 -6.14 -17.10
CA THR A 359 -8.80 -5.62 -15.80
C THR A 359 -8.87 -6.76 -14.80
N TYR A 360 -8.25 -6.58 -13.62
CA TYR A 360 -8.24 -7.55 -12.55
C TYR A 360 -8.44 -6.90 -11.19
N ARG A 361 -8.86 -7.69 -10.18
CA ARG A 361 -8.90 -7.28 -8.77
C ARG A 361 -7.52 -7.45 -8.15
N LYS A 362 -7.08 -6.44 -7.42
CA LYS A 362 -5.79 -6.44 -6.72
C LYS A 362 -5.96 -6.96 -5.29
N ASN A 363 -6.04 -8.27 -5.11
CA ASN A 363 -5.90 -8.84 -3.78
C ASN A 363 -4.45 -8.69 -3.33
N ILE A 364 -4.23 -8.39 -2.05
CA ILE A 364 -2.90 -8.09 -1.52
C ILE A 364 -2.54 -9.01 -0.35
N ALA A 365 -1.30 -9.52 -0.38
CA ALA A 365 -0.64 -10.19 0.72
C ALA A 365 0.55 -9.34 1.17
N PHE A 366 0.69 -9.05 2.46
CA PHE A 366 1.71 -8.12 2.94
C PHE A 366 2.11 -8.33 4.40
N ALA A 367 3.29 -7.84 4.76
CA ALA A 367 3.69 -7.62 6.14
C ALA A 367 3.20 -6.22 6.60
N PRO A 368 2.71 -6.04 7.83
CA PRO A 368 2.10 -4.76 8.28
C PRO A 368 2.99 -3.52 8.10
N GLU A 369 4.29 -3.70 8.20
CA GLU A 369 5.29 -2.65 8.09
C GLU A 369 5.59 -2.21 6.64
N PHE A 370 4.94 -2.83 5.64
CA PHE A 370 5.09 -2.41 4.24
C PHE A 370 4.61 -0.98 4.02
N MET A 371 3.59 -0.56 4.77
CA MET A 371 2.95 0.76 4.68
C MET A 371 2.81 1.38 6.06
N THR A 372 3.07 2.67 6.14
CA THR A 372 2.87 3.47 7.36
C THR A 372 1.90 4.60 7.07
N MET A 373 0.93 4.76 7.96
CA MET A 373 -0.01 5.88 7.98
C MET A 373 0.22 6.70 9.25
N ALA A 374 0.12 8.01 9.13
CA ALA A 374 0.08 8.93 10.26
C ALA A 374 -1.13 9.85 10.15
N THR A 375 -1.68 10.26 11.28
CA THR A 375 -2.73 11.27 11.36
C THR A 375 -2.28 12.39 12.27
N ALA A 376 -2.79 13.61 12.07
CA ALA A 376 -2.55 14.72 12.96
C ALA A 376 -3.86 15.17 13.61
N ASP A 377 -3.73 15.69 14.83
CA ASP A 377 -4.85 16.24 15.57
C ASP A 377 -5.19 17.65 15.07
N LEU A 378 -6.32 17.77 14.36
CA LEU A 378 -6.78 19.04 13.80
C LEU A 378 -7.15 20.04 14.91
N VAL A 379 -6.70 21.27 14.77
CA VAL A 379 -7.02 22.36 15.71
C VAL A 379 -8.53 22.63 15.73
N LEU A 380 -9.10 22.82 16.93
CA LEU A 380 -10.46 23.30 17.08
C LEU A 380 -10.48 24.83 16.88
N PRO A 381 -11.25 25.36 15.92
CA PRO A 381 -11.40 26.80 15.76
C PRO A 381 -11.99 27.45 17.02
N PRO A 382 -11.60 28.67 17.36
CA PRO A 382 -12.27 29.42 18.44
C PRO A 382 -13.72 29.73 18.06
N ASN A 383 -14.58 29.85 19.04
CA ASN A 383 -16.01 30.22 18.89
C ASN A 383 -16.89 29.12 18.23
N LEU A 384 -16.54 27.83 18.42
CA LEU A 384 -17.41 26.73 18.07
C LEU A 384 -18.55 26.59 19.09
N GLN A 385 -19.74 26.22 18.61
CA GLN A 385 -20.85 25.87 19.49
C GLN A 385 -20.53 24.56 20.23
N GLU A 386 -20.05 23.55 19.52
CA GLU A 386 -19.58 22.29 20.10
C GLU A 386 -18.40 21.79 19.25
N GLY A 387 -17.35 21.31 19.92
CA GLY A 387 -16.18 20.73 19.24
C GLY A 387 -15.50 19.68 20.09
N SER A 388 -15.04 18.61 19.49
CA SER A 388 -14.34 17.53 20.16
C SER A 388 -13.26 16.95 19.26
N ARG A 389 -12.19 16.48 19.89
CA ARG A 389 -11.10 15.72 19.28
C ARG A 389 -10.93 14.42 20.03
N ALA A 390 -10.67 13.35 19.31
CA ALA A 390 -10.34 12.07 19.91
C ALA A 390 -9.24 11.38 19.11
N ASN A 391 -8.29 10.78 19.82
CA ASN A 391 -7.27 9.90 19.26
C ASN A 391 -7.49 8.50 19.81
N TYR A 392 -7.42 7.50 18.95
CA TYR A 392 -7.49 6.10 19.32
C TYR A 392 -6.56 5.29 18.42
N ASP A 393 -5.56 4.66 19.04
CA ASP A 393 -4.64 3.74 18.40
C ASP A 393 -3.98 4.33 17.12
N GLY A 394 -3.46 5.56 17.24
CA GLY A 394 -2.75 6.28 16.18
C GLY A 394 -3.64 6.97 15.14
N VAL A 395 -4.97 6.99 15.32
CA VAL A 395 -5.89 7.73 14.45
C VAL A 395 -6.54 8.88 15.22
N ALA A 396 -6.28 10.09 14.75
CA ALA A 396 -6.88 11.33 15.29
C ALA A 396 -8.07 11.77 14.43
N MET A 397 -9.15 12.17 15.08
CA MET A 397 -10.38 12.62 14.45
C MET A 397 -10.95 13.83 15.17
N ARG A 398 -11.46 14.78 14.39
CA ARG A 398 -12.15 15.96 14.88
C ARG A 398 -13.63 15.91 14.52
N ALA A 399 -14.50 16.19 15.50
CA ALA A 399 -15.91 16.45 15.30
C ALA A 399 -16.22 17.88 15.72
N LEU A 400 -16.97 18.61 14.93
CA LEU A 400 -17.40 19.96 15.25
C LEU A 400 -18.85 20.19 14.79
N THR A 401 -19.54 21.02 15.55
CA THR A 401 -20.91 21.44 15.26
C THR A 401 -20.99 22.96 15.35
N GLN A 402 -21.52 23.60 14.32
CA GLN A 402 -21.67 25.04 14.25
C GLN A 402 -23.00 25.41 13.64
N TYR A 403 -23.66 26.41 14.24
CA TYR A 403 -24.88 26.99 13.72
C TYR A 403 -24.57 28.09 12.69
N GLN A 404 -25.24 28.03 11.56
CA GLN A 404 -25.17 29.03 10.52
C GLN A 404 -26.46 29.85 10.51
N ALA A 405 -26.41 31.04 11.08
CA ALA A 405 -27.59 31.89 11.28
C ALA A 405 -28.24 32.35 9.95
N GLY A 406 -27.47 32.47 8.89
CA GLY A 406 -27.98 32.92 7.57
C GLY A 406 -28.86 31.89 6.85
N THR A 407 -28.78 30.61 7.22
CA THR A 407 -29.52 29.52 6.57
C THR A 407 -30.35 28.68 7.55
N ASP A 408 -30.37 29.04 8.84
CA ASP A 408 -30.99 28.28 9.95
C ASP A 408 -30.58 26.79 9.96
N VAL A 409 -29.32 26.51 9.68
CA VAL A 409 -28.77 25.16 9.60
C VAL A 409 -27.70 24.96 10.66
N LEU A 410 -27.80 23.84 11.39
CA LEU A 410 -26.76 23.32 12.25
C LEU A 410 -25.89 22.35 11.44
N ILE A 411 -24.63 22.75 11.15
CA ILE A 411 -23.68 21.93 10.40
C ILE A 411 -22.89 21.07 11.38
N SER A 412 -22.99 19.75 11.21
CA SER A 412 -22.17 18.77 11.93
C SER A 412 -21.12 18.21 10.97
N ARG A 413 -19.85 18.43 11.30
CA ARG A 413 -18.69 18.06 10.48
C ARG A 413 -17.81 17.06 11.24
N LEU A 414 -17.33 16.06 10.50
CA LEU A 414 -16.41 15.03 10.97
C LEU A 414 -15.21 14.98 10.04
N ASP A 415 -14.01 15.25 10.57
CA ASP A 415 -12.78 15.39 9.78
C ASP A 415 -11.67 14.49 10.29
N VAL A 416 -10.88 13.98 9.35
CA VAL A 416 -9.58 13.32 9.57
C VAL A 416 -8.57 13.91 8.61
N ILE A 417 -7.38 14.29 9.10
CA ILE A 417 -6.22 14.60 8.26
C ILE A 417 -5.20 13.48 8.41
N TYR A 418 -4.72 12.98 7.30
CA TYR A 418 -3.78 11.88 7.28
C TYR A 418 -2.78 11.97 6.13
N GLY A 419 -1.73 11.20 6.26
CA GLY A 419 -0.78 10.88 5.20
C GLY A 419 -0.41 9.43 5.28
N ALA A 420 -0.01 8.85 4.17
CA ALA A 420 0.47 7.48 4.12
C ALA A 420 1.62 7.37 3.12
N VAL A 421 2.53 6.44 3.38
CA VAL A 421 3.64 6.14 2.49
C VAL A 421 3.96 4.65 2.57
N VAL A 422 4.49 4.11 1.48
CA VAL A 422 4.96 2.74 1.38
C VAL A 422 6.49 2.75 1.46
N PRO A 423 7.09 2.58 2.65
CA PRO A 423 8.54 2.57 2.80
C PRO A 423 9.17 1.30 2.20
N ARG A 424 8.42 0.19 2.14
CA ARG A 424 8.89 -1.10 1.67
C ARG A 424 7.86 -1.82 0.80
N GLY A 425 7.68 -1.37 -0.44
CA GLY A 425 6.77 -2.00 -1.40
C GLY A 425 7.09 -3.47 -1.70
N GLU A 426 8.32 -3.89 -1.45
CA GLU A 426 8.78 -5.27 -1.60
C GLU A 426 8.17 -6.24 -0.56
N TRP A 427 7.68 -5.72 0.58
CA TRP A 427 7.01 -6.49 1.61
C TRP A 427 5.49 -6.62 1.38
N GLY A 428 5.05 -6.22 0.19
CA GLY A 428 3.73 -6.46 -0.35
C GLY A 428 3.79 -7.29 -1.62
N CYS A 429 2.74 -8.06 -1.88
CA CYS A 429 2.55 -8.85 -3.08
C CYS A 429 1.11 -8.74 -3.55
N ILE A 430 0.93 -8.45 -4.83
CA ILE A 430 -0.39 -8.46 -5.48
C ILE A 430 -0.68 -9.89 -5.95
N VAL A 431 -1.86 -10.40 -5.57
CA VAL A 431 -2.42 -11.66 -6.08
C VAL A 431 -3.62 -11.30 -6.96
N PRO A 432 -3.42 -11.16 -8.27
CA PRO A 432 -4.47 -10.73 -9.17
C PRO A 432 -5.56 -11.80 -9.32
N ASP A 433 -6.82 -11.36 -9.39
CA ASP A 433 -7.96 -12.22 -9.70
C ASP A 433 -8.75 -11.64 -10.88
N ILE A 434 -9.11 -12.50 -11.81
CA ILE A 434 -9.84 -12.10 -13.02
C ILE A 434 -11.21 -11.56 -12.62
N ILE A 435 -11.63 -10.50 -13.32
CA ILE A 435 -13.02 -10.06 -13.32
C ILE A 435 -13.70 -10.83 -14.45
N GLY A 436 -14.38 -11.91 -14.07
CA GLY A 436 -15.18 -12.70 -14.98
C GLY A 436 -16.47 -11.99 -15.36
#